data_77a5e836bf1c7283d8106cb202976b54
#
_entry.id   77a5e836bf1c7283d8106cb202976b54
#
_cell.length_a   1.000
_cell.length_b   1.000
_cell.length_c   1.000
_cell.angle_alpha   90.00
_cell.angle_beta   90.00
_cell.angle_gamma   90.00
#
_symmetry.space_group_name_H-M   'P 1'
#
loop_
_entity.id
_entity.type
_entity.pdbx_description
1 polymer ?
#
loop_
_entity_poly.entity_id
_entity_poly.type
_entity_poly.pdbx_seq_one_letter_code
_entity_poly.pdbx_strand_id
1 'polypeptide(L)'
;MPRAEIDGLTINYDVQGEGEPLLLIPYLSADHACYAFQLPAYTEQFTCISVDLPGSGESDKPPGPYATDVYAEQIAGFLGAIGVERAHVAGVSLGAAVGMHLAARHPERVRSLSLHSAWDRSDAYLVATVGLWRDLAGALPAVADAVIEGIFPFCFTPEMYVERPEFVQALDDFVRGRPAQPLDAFLAQTEAALGHDASAVLGQIRAPTQVTFGAHDLVCSTRFAERLTGPIAGSELTVFEHLSHAGLHEDAETFNRATLDFLVRQRDA
;
A
#
# COMPACT_ATOMS: atom_id res chain seq x y z
N MET A 1 0.49 -15.78 13.64
CA MET A 1 -0.31 -14.60 13.35
C MET A 1 -1.78 -15.02 13.24
N PRO A 2 -2.73 -14.16 13.59
CA PRO A 2 -4.15 -14.45 13.44
C PRO A 2 -4.55 -14.56 11.96
N ARG A 3 -5.68 -15.22 11.72
CA ARG A 3 -6.28 -15.40 10.38
C ARG A 3 -7.78 -15.15 10.46
N ALA A 4 -8.34 -14.59 9.41
CA ALA A 4 -9.78 -14.36 9.27
C ALA A 4 -10.29 -15.04 8.01
N GLU A 5 -11.49 -15.61 8.06
CA GLU A 5 -12.15 -16.23 6.91
C GLU A 5 -13.16 -15.24 6.32
N ILE A 6 -13.05 -14.97 5.00
CA ILE A 6 -13.95 -14.12 4.25
C ILE A 6 -14.27 -14.78 2.90
N ASP A 7 -15.54 -15.05 2.63
CA ASP A 7 -16.00 -15.60 1.34
C ASP A 7 -15.20 -16.80 0.81
N GLY A 8 -14.72 -17.66 1.74
CA GLY A 8 -13.92 -18.84 1.44
C GLY A 8 -12.43 -18.56 1.23
N LEU A 9 -11.95 -17.35 1.54
CA LEU A 9 -10.53 -16.98 1.56
C LEU A 9 -10.05 -16.82 2.99
N THR A 10 -8.86 -17.32 3.28
CA THR A 10 -8.13 -17.10 4.53
C THR A 10 -7.23 -15.86 4.38
N ILE A 11 -7.47 -14.84 5.18
CA ILE A 11 -6.67 -13.61 5.23
C ILE A 11 -5.79 -13.64 6.48
N ASN A 12 -4.49 -13.56 6.28
CA ASN A 12 -3.50 -13.42 7.34
C ASN A 12 -3.31 -11.95 7.70
N TYR A 13 -3.13 -11.65 8.98
CA TYR A 13 -2.89 -10.29 9.45
C TYR A 13 -2.11 -10.28 10.76
N ASP A 14 -1.58 -9.12 11.12
CA ASP A 14 -0.94 -8.86 12.40
C ASP A 14 -1.66 -7.73 13.13
N VAL A 15 -1.68 -7.76 14.46
CA VAL A 15 -2.29 -6.72 15.29
C VAL A 15 -1.31 -6.33 16.38
N GLN A 16 -0.98 -5.05 16.46
CA GLN A 16 -0.06 -4.50 17.45
C GLN A 16 -0.57 -3.15 17.97
N GLY A 17 -0.20 -2.81 19.23
CA GLY A 17 -0.57 -1.56 19.86
C GLY A 17 -1.98 -1.57 20.46
N GLU A 18 -2.37 -0.41 21.01
CA GLU A 18 -3.67 -0.17 21.62
C GLU A 18 -4.21 1.20 21.17
N GLY A 19 -5.53 1.34 21.06
CA GLY A 19 -6.20 2.57 20.63
C GLY A 19 -7.18 2.34 19.50
N GLU A 20 -7.49 3.39 18.74
CA GLU A 20 -8.38 3.28 17.60
C GLU A 20 -7.77 2.41 16.48
N PRO A 21 -8.59 1.64 15.75
CA PRO A 21 -8.09 0.78 14.69
C PRO A 21 -7.46 1.59 13.54
N LEU A 22 -6.24 1.21 13.13
CA LEU A 22 -5.55 1.68 11.94
C LEU A 22 -5.22 0.48 11.05
N LEU A 23 -5.92 0.39 9.92
CA LEU A 23 -5.67 -0.63 8.91
C LEU A 23 -4.52 -0.19 8.00
N LEU A 24 -3.53 -1.05 7.84
CA LEU A 24 -2.35 -0.85 7.00
C LEU A 24 -2.40 -1.82 5.81
N ILE A 25 -2.57 -1.28 4.58
CA ILE A 25 -2.71 -2.07 3.36
C ILE A 25 -1.40 -2.02 2.56
N PRO A 26 -0.74 -3.17 2.30
CA PRO A 26 0.58 -3.22 1.69
C PRO A 26 0.55 -2.88 0.19
N TYR A 27 1.74 -2.58 -0.35
CA TYR A 27 1.97 -2.37 -1.77
C TYR A 27 2.11 -3.69 -2.55
N LEU A 28 2.29 -3.61 -3.86
CA LEU A 28 2.48 -4.75 -4.77
C LEU A 28 3.61 -5.68 -4.28
N SER A 29 3.34 -6.97 -4.24
CA SER A 29 4.30 -8.02 -3.83
C SER A 29 4.77 -7.95 -2.36
N ALA A 30 4.17 -7.09 -1.55
CA ALA A 30 4.46 -6.98 -0.12
C ALA A 30 3.44 -7.73 0.74
N ASP A 31 3.83 -8.02 1.97
CA ASP A 31 2.98 -8.52 3.03
C ASP A 31 2.90 -7.51 4.19
N HIS A 32 2.20 -7.87 5.28
CA HIS A 32 2.03 -7.04 6.49
C HIS A 32 3.33 -6.46 7.03
N ALA A 33 4.47 -7.14 6.86
CA ALA A 33 5.75 -6.72 7.43
C ALA A 33 6.38 -5.51 6.70
N CYS A 34 5.82 -5.06 5.57
CA CYS A 34 6.29 -3.87 4.88
C CYS A 34 6.17 -2.58 5.73
N TYR A 35 5.35 -2.64 6.78
CA TYR A 35 5.18 -1.52 7.73
C TYR A 35 6.09 -1.61 8.97
N ALA A 36 7.12 -2.46 8.96
CA ALA A 36 8.01 -2.67 10.11
C ALA A 36 8.66 -1.38 10.65
N PHE A 37 8.92 -0.39 9.81
CA PHE A 37 9.48 0.90 10.21
C PHE A 37 8.42 1.92 10.69
N GLN A 38 7.14 1.68 10.42
CA GLN A 38 6.04 2.52 10.86
C GLN A 38 5.47 2.06 12.19
N LEU A 39 5.40 0.74 12.39
CA LEU A 39 4.78 0.13 13.56
C LEU A 39 5.31 0.68 14.90
N PRO A 40 6.63 0.86 15.12
CA PRO A 40 7.13 1.37 16.40
C PRO A 40 6.52 2.72 16.80
N ALA A 41 6.27 3.61 15.84
CA ALA A 41 5.68 4.91 16.10
C ALA A 41 4.14 4.87 16.11
N TYR A 42 3.53 4.08 15.23
CA TYR A 42 2.08 4.04 15.08
C TYR A 42 1.39 3.30 16.24
N THR A 43 2.01 2.24 16.77
CA THR A 43 1.47 1.45 17.89
C THR A 43 1.43 2.18 19.22
N GLU A 44 2.13 3.30 19.36
CA GLU A 44 2.00 4.19 20.52
C GLU A 44 0.64 4.92 20.54
N GLN A 45 -0.07 5.00 19.43
CA GLN A 45 -1.27 5.80 19.25
C GLN A 45 -2.49 5.00 18.75
N PHE A 46 -2.26 3.86 18.07
CA PHE A 46 -3.29 3.09 17.37
C PHE A 46 -3.15 1.60 17.60
N THR A 47 -4.28 0.89 17.50
CA THR A 47 -4.27 -0.55 17.23
C THR A 47 -4.01 -0.75 15.74
N CYS A 48 -2.75 -1.03 15.37
CA CYS A 48 -2.33 -1.25 14.00
C CYS A 48 -2.71 -2.66 13.54
N ILE A 49 -3.46 -2.74 12.44
CA ILE A 49 -3.89 -3.98 11.80
C ILE A 49 -3.22 -4.04 10.43
N SER A 50 -2.14 -4.80 10.31
CA SER A 50 -1.38 -4.97 9.07
C SER A 50 -1.84 -6.24 8.36
N VAL A 51 -2.38 -6.13 7.14
CA VAL A 51 -3.01 -7.23 6.42
C VAL A 51 -2.12 -7.76 5.30
N ASP A 52 -2.20 -9.07 5.02
CA ASP A 52 -1.69 -9.64 3.77
C ASP A 52 -2.84 -9.66 2.75
N LEU A 53 -2.68 -8.96 1.63
CA LEU A 53 -3.67 -9.05 0.56
C LEU A 53 -3.70 -10.47 -0.04
N PRO A 54 -4.85 -10.97 -0.53
CA PRO A 54 -4.89 -12.20 -1.33
C PRO A 54 -3.83 -12.18 -2.43
N GLY A 55 -3.08 -13.26 -2.53
CA GLY A 55 -1.92 -13.35 -3.44
C GLY A 55 -0.58 -13.03 -2.80
N SER A 56 -0.53 -12.52 -1.56
CA SER A 56 0.71 -12.17 -0.84
C SER A 56 0.82 -12.85 0.53
N GLY A 57 2.01 -12.83 1.09
CA GLY A 57 2.30 -13.25 2.46
C GLY A 57 1.79 -14.65 2.79
N GLU A 58 1.11 -14.77 3.91
CA GLU A 58 0.49 -16.00 4.41
C GLU A 58 -1.02 -16.08 4.08
N SER A 59 -1.58 -15.08 3.39
CA SER A 59 -2.96 -15.13 2.89
C SER A 59 -3.10 -16.10 1.72
N ASP A 60 -4.33 -16.55 1.47
CA ASP A 60 -4.64 -17.39 0.34
C ASP A 60 -4.27 -16.73 -1.00
N LYS A 61 -3.93 -17.58 -1.97
CA LYS A 61 -3.49 -17.16 -3.29
C LYS A 61 -4.43 -17.77 -4.36
N PRO A 62 -5.71 -17.30 -4.40
CA PRO A 62 -6.65 -17.83 -5.38
C PRO A 62 -6.17 -17.54 -6.80
N PRO A 63 -6.60 -18.31 -7.80
CA PRO A 63 -6.37 -17.93 -9.19
C PRO A 63 -6.94 -16.55 -9.51
N GLY A 64 -6.22 -15.75 -10.32
CA GLY A 64 -6.72 -14.46 -10.77
C GLY A 64 -7.96 -14.57 -11.69
N PRO A 65 -8.46 -13.45 -12.22
CA PRO A 65 -7.86 -12.13 -12.13
C PRO A 65 -8.10 -11.44 -10.78
N TYR A 66 -7.15 -10.58 -10.35
CA TYR A 66 -7.34 -9.69 -9.22
C TYR A 66 -7.72 -8.28 -9.72
N ALA A 67 -8.40 -7.51 -8.87
CA ALA A 67 -8.76 -6.13 -9.16
C ALA A 67 -8.80 -5.30 -7.85
N THR A 68 -8.46 -4.03 -7.93
CA THR A 68 -8.36 -3.15 -6.75
C THR A 68 -9.71 -2.93 -6.07
N ASP A 69 -10.78 -2.92 -6.82
CA ASP A 69 -12.15 -2.83 -6.30
C ASP A 69 -12.63 -4.15 -5.66
N VAL A 70 -12.20 -5.30 -6.18
CA VAL A 70 -12.45 -6.61 -5.54
C VAL A 70 -11.66 -6.72 -4.23
N TYR A 71 -10.41 -6.29 -4.20
CA TYR A 71 -9.66 -6.21 -2.95
C TYR A 71 -10.36 -5.32 -1.92
N ALA A 72 -10.94 -4.20 -2.33
CA ALA A 72 -11.69 -3.32 -1.42
C ALA A 72 -12.89 -4.02 -0.78
N GLU A 73 -13.67 -4.82 -1.53
CA GLU A 73 -14.76 -5.64 -0.99
C GLU A 73 -14.23 -6.70 -0.01
N GLN A 74 -13.12 -7.36 -0.34
CA GLN A 74 -12.48 -8.32 0.54
C GLN A 74 -11.99 -7.68 1.85
N ILE A 75 -11.41 -6.48 1.79
CA ILE A 75 -10.98 -5.71 2.97
C ILE A 75 -12.19 -5.26 3.81
N ALA A 76 -13.28 -4.85 3.18
CA ALA A 76 -14.52 -4.52 3.92
C ALA A 76 -15.07 -5.75 4.65
N GLY A 77 -15.10 -6.91 3.99
CA GLY A 77 -15.46 -8.20 4.60
C GLY A 77 -14.52 -8.61 5.72
N PHE A 78 -13.21 -8.44 5.50
CA PHE A 78 -12.17 -8.71 6.51
C PHE A 78 -12.37 -7.89 7.80
N LEU A 79 -12.58 -6.57 7.69
CA LEU A 79 -12.87 -5.72 8.86
C LEU A 79 -14.09 -6.22 9.62
N GLY A 80 -15.16 -6.62 8.91
CA GLY A 80 -16.34 -7.21 9.52
C GLY A 80 -16.05 -8.53 10.24
N ALA A 81 -15.26 -9.41 9.62
CA ALA A 81 -14.91 -10.72 10.18
C ALA A 81 -14.07 -10.62 11.48
N ILE A 82 -13.25 -9.60 11.61
CA ILE A 82 -12.45 -9.33 12.83
C ILE A 82 -13.14 -8.40 13.84
N GLY A 83 -14.42 -8.04 13.59
CA GLY A 83 -15.22 -7.20 14.50
C GLY A 83 -14.84 -5.74 14.53
N VAL A 84 -14.15 -5.23 13.50
CA VAL A 84 -13.80 -3.81 13.34
C VAL A 84 -14.87 -3.12 12.49
N GLU A 85 -15.70 -2.31 13.12
CA GLU A 85 -16.77 -1.59 12.42
C GLU A 85 -16.22 -0.46 11.54
N ARG A 86 -15.22 0.29 12.04
CA ARG A 86 -14.65 1.45 11.37
C ARG A 86 -13.18 1.62 11.75
N ALA A 87 -12.31 1.94 10.79
CA ALA A 87 -10.88 2.13 11.00
C ALA A 87 -10.35 3.37 10.27
N HIS A 88 -9.23 3.92 10.76
CA HIS A 88 -8.34 4.71 9.92
C HIS A 88 -7.72 3.76 8.89
N VAL A 89 -7.53 4.20 7.66
CA VAL A 89 -6.96 3.37 6.58
C VAL A 89 -5.75 4.06 6.00
N ALA A 90 -4.62 3.36 5.98
CA ALA A 90 -3.41 3.81 5.30
C ALA A 90 -2.98 2.75 4.28
N GLY A 91 -2.81 3.15 3.04
CA GLY A 91 -2.36 2.30 1.96
C GLY A 91 -1.19 2.92 1.20
N VAL A 92 -0.25 2.08 0.78
CA VAL A 92 0.87 2.48 -0.06
C VAL A 92 0.71 1.86 -1.44
N SER A 93 0.86 2.65 -2.50
CA SER A 93 0.84 2.16 -3.89
C SER A 93 -0.41 1.32 -4.16
N LEU A 94 -0.31 0.02 -4.46
CA LEU A 94 -1.47 -0.86 -4.65
C LEU A 94 -2.45 -0.80 -3.45
N GLY A 95 -1.94 -0.73 -2.23
CA GLY A 95 -2.76 -0.57 -1.03
C GLY A 95 -3.53 0.75 -0.99
N ALA A 96 -2.96 1.83 -1.53
CA ALA A 96 -3.66 3.11 -1.68
C ALA A 96 -4.78 3.01 -2.73
N ALA A 97 -4.55 2.30 -3.84
CA ALA A 97 -5.56 2.03 -4.85
C ALA A 97 -6.76 1.25 -4.28
N VAL A 98 -6.48 0.26 -3.43
CA VAL A 98 -7.52 -0.48 -2.67
C VAL A 98 -8.25 0.45 -1.70
N GLY A 99 -7.51 1.27 -0.95
CA GLY A 99 -8.06 2.22 0.02
C GLY A 99 -9.03 3.24 -0.60
N MET A 100 -8.77 3.70 -1.83
CA MET A 100 -9.68 4.59 -2.56
C MET A 100 -11.04 3.94 -2.83
N HIS A 101 -11.06 2.71 -3.35
CA HIS A 101 -12.30 1.97 -3.59
C HIS A 101 -13.02 1.65 -2.28
N LEU A 102 -12.28 1.25 -1.23
CA LEU A 102 -12.85 1.00 0.10
C LEU A 102 -13.55 2.25 0.65
N ALA A 103 -12.88 3.39 0.64
CA ALA A 103 -13.44 4.62 1.18
C ALA A 103 -14.62 5.18 0.35
N ALA A 104 -14.63 4.95 -0.95
CA ALA A 104 -15.72 5.37 -1.83
C ALA A 104 -16.96 4.48 -1.70
N ARG A 105 -16.79 3.15 -1.59
CA ARG A 105 -17.89 2.18 -1.58
C ARG A 105 -18.41 1.87 -0.16
N HIS A 106 -17.52 1.96 0.85
CA HIS A 106 -17.81 1.67 2.25
C HIS A 106 -17.43 2.86 3.15
N PRO A 107 -18.00 4.07 2.93
CA PRO A 107 -17.63 5.26 3.68
C PRO A 107 -17.88 5.11 5.19
N GLU A 108 -18.80 4.25 5.60
CA GLU A 108 -19.07 3.92 7.01
C GLU A 108 -17.93 3.16 7.68
N ARG A 109 -17.06 2.48 6.89
CA ARG A 109 -15.93 1.70 7.37
C ARG A 109 -14.65 2.53 7.57
N VAL A 110 -14.57 3.72 6.96
CA VAL A 110 -13.33 4.51 6.90
C VAL A 110 -13.44 5.80 7.71
N ARG A 111 -12.65 5.94 8.79
CA ARG A 111 -12.56 7.15 9.62
C ARG A 111 -11.76 8.25 8.92
N SER A 112 -10.57 7.91 8.46
CA SER A 112 -9.71 8.74 7.63
C SER A 112 -8.95 7.87 6.65
N LEU A 113 -8.43 8.48 5.59
CA LEU A 113 -7.75 7.80 4.51
C LEU A 113 -6.38 8.43 4.27
N SER A 114 -5.32 7.62 4.32
CA SER A 114 -3.96 8.03 3.95
C SER A 114 -3.53 7.28 2.68
N LEU A 115 -3.32 8.03 1.61
CA LEU A 115 -2.95 7.55 0.28
C LEU A 115 -1.48 7.90 0.02
N HIS A 116 -0.60 6.90 0.12
CA HIS A 116 0.84 7.09 -0.06
C HIS A 116 1.27 6.57 -1.43
N SER A 117 2.00 7.40 -2.19
CA SER A 117 2.48 7.06 -3.54
C SER A 117 1.37 6.47 -4.43
N ALA A 118 0.24 7.17 -4.49
CA ALA A 118 -1.01 6.72 -5.09
C ALA A 118 -1.20 7.19 -6.53
N TRP A 119 -2.12 6.56 -7.26
CA TRP A 119 -2.58 7.01 -8.57
C TRP A 119 -4.09 6.78 -8.69
N ASP A 120 -4.78 7.62 -9.46
CA ASP A 120 -6.22 7.51 -9.69
C ASP A 120 -6.57 6.49 -10.77
N ARG A 121 -5.74 6.42 -11.80
CA ARG A 121 -5.88 5.54 -12.96
C ARG A 121 -4.53 5.34 -13.63
N SER A 122 -4.25 4.11 -14.06
CA SER A 122 -3.00 3.78 -14.73
C SER A 122 -2.84 4.54 -16.06
N ASP A 123 -1.74 5.30 -16.17
CA ASP A 123 -1.34 5.98 -17.39
C ASP A 123 -0.37 5.10 -18.21
N ALA A 124 -0.04 5.55 -19.42
CA ALA A 124 0.82 4.79 -20.33
C ALA A 124 2.22 4.52 -19.74
N TYR A 125 2.75 5.45 -18.91
CA TYR A 125 4.06 5.26 -18.27
C TYR A 125 3.99 4.19 -17.20
N LEU A 126 2.95 4.22 -16.34
CA LEU A 126 2.76 3.19 -15.31
C LEU A 126 2.51 1.82 -15.94
N VAL A 127 1.72 1.77 -17.03
CA VAL A 127 1.51 0.53 -17.79
C VAL A 127 2.83 -0.02 -18.33
N ALA A 128 3.71 0.81 -18.89
CA ALA A 128 5.01 0.38 -19.37
C ALA A 128 5.92 -0.11 -18.23
N THR A 129 5.94 0.60 -17.09
CA THR A 129 6.76 0.26 -15.92
C THR A 129 6.32 -1.06 -15.29
N VAL A 130 5.03 -1.22 -15.00
CA VAL A 130 4.50 -2.47 -14.41
C VAL A 130 4.59 -3.62 -15.41
N GLY A 131 4.43 -3.34 -16.71
CA GLY A 131 4.66 -4.33 -17.78
C GLY A 131 6.08 -4.88 -17.77
N LEU A 132 7.09 -4.01 -17.62
CA LEU A 132 8.49 -4.44 -17.46
C LEU A 132 8.67 -5.34 -16.24
N TRP A 133 8.07 -5.01 -15.11
CA TRP A 133 8.16 -5.84 -13.89
C TRP A 133 7.55 -7.24 -14.08
N ARG A 134 6.44 -7.33 -14.80
CA ARG A 134 5.83 -8.62 -15.20
C ARG A 134 6.76 -9.46 -16.04
N ASP A 135 7.36 -8.86 -17.06
CA ASP A 135 8.27 -9.54 -17.97
C ASP A 135 9.52 -10.04 -17.23
N LEU A 136 10.07 -9.22 -16.32
CA LEU A 136 11.19 -9.60 -15.46
C LEU A 136 10.81 -10.76 -14.53
N ALA A 137 9.65 -10.72 -13.89
CA ALA A 137 9.19 -11.79 -13.01
C ALA A 137 9.02 -13.12 -13.77
N GLY A 138 8.60 -13.06 -15.03
CA GLY A 138 8.52 -14.26 -15.91
C GLY A 138 9.87 -14.78 -16.40
N ALA A 139 10.90 -13.95 -16.38
CA ALA A 139 12.25 -14.29 -16.87
C ALA A 139 13.22 -14.68 -15.75
N LEU A 140 13.01 -14.22 -14.52
CA LEU A 140 13.89 -14.45 -13.38
C LEU A 140 13.48 -15.70 -12.58
N PRO A 141 14.40 -16.29 -11.80
CA PRO A 141 14.14 -17.52 -11.04
C PRO A 141 13.03 -17.39 -9.99
N ALA A 142 12.87 -16.21 -9.38
CA ALA A 142 11.87 -15.96 -8.36
C ALA A 142 11.29 -14.54 -8.48
N VAL A 143 10.06 -14.36 -8.00
CA VAL A 143 9.43 -13.02 -7.92
C VAL A 143 10.26 -12.06 -7.06
N ALA A 144 10.90 -12.54 -5.99
CA ALA A 144 11.82 -11.76 -5.19
C ALA A 144 12.97 -11.14 -6.00
N ASP A 145 13.51 -11.87 -6.98
CA ASP A 145 14.55 -11.35 -7.87
C ASP A 145 14.01 -10.18 -8.71
N ALA A 146 12.79 -10.32 -9.25
CA ALA A 146 12.16 -9.24 -10.02
C ALA A 146 11.85 -8.00 -9.13
N VAL A 147 11.48 -8.20 -7.88
CA VAL A 147 11.28 -7.10 -6.92
C VAL A 147 12.60 -6.35 -6.69
N ILE A 148 13.68 -7.08 -6.40
CA ILE A 148 14.97 -6.49 -6.03
C ILE A 148 15.65 -5.86 -7.25
N GLU A 149 15.74 -6.59 -8.37
CA GLU A 149 16.48 -6.16 -9.56
C GLU A 149 15.66 -5.24 -10.46
N GLY A 150 14.31 -5.35 -10.43
CA GLY A 150 13.41 -4.63 -11.34
C GLY A 150 12.60 -3.53 -10.68
N ILE A 151 12.06 -3.73 -9.48
CA ILE A 151 11.17 -2.77 -8.82
C ILE A 151 11.97 -1.77 -7.96
N PHE A 152 12.91 -2.24 -7.14
CA PHE A 152 13.69 -1.37 -6.23
C PHE A 152 14.35 -0.19 -6.94
N PRO A 153 14.99 -0.33 -8.13
CA PRO A 153 15.61 0.81 -8.83
C PRO A 153 14.64 1.93 -9.21
N PHE A 154 13.34 1.64 -9.32
CA PHE A 154 12.30 2.64 -9.56
C PHE A 154 11.73 3.23 -8.27
N CYS A 155 11.91 2.54 -7.13
CA CYS A 155 11.27 2.87 -5.87
C CYS A 155 12.17 3.61 -4.89
N PHE A 156 13.49 3.50 -5.03
CA PHE A 156 14.47 4.15 -4.16
C PHE A 156 15.27 5.22 -4.92
N THR A 157 15.69 6.26 -4.20
CA THR A 157 16.57 7.29 -4.75
C THR A 157 17.97 6.72 -5.03
N PRO A 158 18.72 7.27 -6.01
CA PRO A 158 20.12 6.89 -6.23
C PRO A 158 20.99 7.05 -4.98
N GLU A 159 20.71 8.04 -4.14
CA GLU A 159 21.39 8.31 -2.88
C GLU A 159 21.31 7.11 -1.93
N MET A 160 20.19 6.39 -1.88
CA MET A 160 20.06 5.18 -1.06
C MET A 160 21.08 4.11 -1.44
N TYR A 161 21.34 3.92 -2.74
CA TYR A 161 22.33 2.95 -3.21
C TYR A 161 23.77 3.39 -2.96
N VAL A 162 24.04 4.71 -2.98
CA VAL A 162 25.39 5.27 -2.80
C VAL A 162 25.74 5.46 -1.34
N GLU A 163 24.82 5.99 -0.53
CA GLU A 163 25.08 6.41 0.84
C GLU A 163 24.67 5.36 1.87
N ARG A 164 23.76 4.45 1.53
CA ARG A 164 23.21 3.44 2.44
C ARG A 164 23.14 2.03 1.81
N PRO A 165 24.23 1.53 1.18
CA PRO A 165 24.21 0.25 0.48
C PRO A 165 23.90 -0.93 1.41
N GLU A 166 24.31 -0.86 2.70
CA GLU A 166 24.00 -1.92 3.66
C GLU A 166 22.50 -1.97 3.99
N PHE A 167 21.82 -0.84 3.96
CA PHE A 167 20.37 -0.80 4.17
C PHE A 167 19.63 -1.42 2.96
N VAL A 168 20.06 -1.09 1.74
CA VAL A 168 19.51 -1.70 0.52
C VAL A 168 19.72 -3.22 0.55
N GLN A 169 20.91 -3.69 0.94
CA GLN A 169 21.19 -5.11 1.10
C GLN A 169 20.32 -5.76 2.18
N ALA A 170 20.09 -5.07 3.30
CA ALA A 170 19.20 -5.58 4.36
C ALA A 170 17.75 -5.69 3.88
N LEU A 171 17.28 -4.79 3.02
CA LEU A 171 15.96 -4.90 2.38
C LEU A 171 15.89 -6.06 1.38
N ASP A 172 16.98 -6.29 0.60
CA ASP A 172 17.09 -7.47 -0.27
C ASP A 172 16.95 -8.76 0.57
N ASP A 173 17.77 -8.90 1.61
CA ASP A 173 17.75 -10.06 2.52
C ASP A 173 16.36 -10.23 3.16
N PHE A 174 15.72 -9.11 3.54
CA PHE A 174 14.38 -9.11 4.09
C PHE A 174 13.35 -9.66 3.07
N VAL A 175 13.34 -9.16 1.85
CA VAL A 175 12.40 -9.63 0.79
C VAL A 175 12.61 -11.11 0.52
N ARG A 176 13.88 -11.58 0.41
CA ARG A 176 14.21 -12.99 0.19
C ARG A 176 13.81 -13.89 1.38
N GLY A 177 13.79 -13.34 2.57
CA GLY A 177 13.38 -14.04 3.80
C GLY A 177 11.87 -14.13 4.01
N ARG A 178 11.05 -13.41 3.18
CA ARG A 178 9.58 -13.46 3.29
C ARG A 178 8.99 -14.69 2.61
N PRO A 179 7.74 -15.07 2.94
CA PRO A 179 7.04 -16.13 2.22
C PRO A 179 7.05 -15.89 0.71
N ALA A 180 7.53 -16.87 -0.05
CA ALA A 180 7.64 -16.73 -1.50
C ALA A 180 6.28 -16.48 -2.14
N GLN A 181 6.18 -15.42 -2.93
CA GLN A 181 5.00 -15.16 -3.74
C GLN A 181 5.08 -16.01 -5.03
N PRO A 182 4.06 -16.83 -5.35
CA PRO A 182 3.99 -17.52 -6.63
C PRO A 182 3.91 -16.53 -7.81
N LEU A 183 4.50 -16.91 -8.94
CA LEU A 183 4.52 -16.06 -10.13
C LEU A 183 3.11 -15.69 -10.61
N ASP A 184 2.19 -16.64 -10.64
CA ASP A 184 0.80 -16.42 -11.05
C ASP A 184 0.07 -15.43 -10.15
N ALA A 185 0.31 -15.47 -8.83
CA ALA A 185 -0.23 -14.50 -7.88
C ALA A 185 0.38 -13.10 -8.09
N PHE A 186 1.69 -13.00 -8.33
CA PHE A 186 2.33 -11.73 -8.67
C PHE A 186 1.77 -11.13 -9.97
N LEU A 187 1.65 -11.97 -11.02
CA LEU A 187 1.06 -11.54 -12.29
C LEU A 187 -0.39 -11.06 -12.11
N ALA A 188 -1.19 -11.76 -11.31
CA ALA A 188 -2.57 -11.34 -11.02
C ALA A 188 -2.61 -10.00 -10.24
N GLN A 189 -1.67 -9.75 -9.30
CA GLN A 189 -1.56 -8.45 -8.62
C GLN A 189 -1.12 -7.33 -9.57
N THR A 190 -0.21 -7.61 -10.51
CA THR A 190 0.16 -6.62 -11.53
C THR A 190 -1.01 -6.29 -12.46
N GLU A 191 -1.86 -7.25 -12.81
CA GLU A 191 -3.11 -7.00 -13.55
C GLU A 191 -4.05 -6.08 -12.76
N ALA A 192 -4.19 -6.27 -11.44
CA ALA A 192 -4.97 -5.37 -10.59
C ALA A 192 -4.43 -3.94 -10.62
N ALA A 193 -3.09 -3.77 -10.59
CA ALA A 193 -2.46 -2.45 -10.69
C ALA A 193 -2.68 -1.82 -12.07
N LEU A 194 -2.48 -2.60 -13.14
CA LEU A 194 -2.67 -2.12 -14.53
C LEU A 194 -4.12 -1.73 -14.84
N GLY A 195 -5.08 -2.52 -14.34
CA GLY A 195 -6.51 -2.30 -14.52
C GLY A 195 -7.12 -1.29 -13.57
N HIS A 196 -6.34 -0.73 -12.63
CA HIS A 196 -6.87 0.21 -11.65
C HIS A 196 -7.40 1.49 -12.28
N ASP A 197 -8.65 1.83 -11.96
CA ASP A 197 -9.29 3.11 -12.27
C ASP A 197 -10.30 3.47 -11.17
N ALA A 198 -9.92 4.40 -10.29
CA ALA A 198 -10.79 4.96 -9.26
C ALA A 198 -11.34 6.35 -9.66
N SER A 199 -11.00 6.88 -10.84
CA SER A 199 -11.29 8.27 -11.24
C SER A 199 -12.77 8.63 -11.12
N ALA A 200 -13.68 7.69 -11.39
CA ALA A 200 -15.13 7.90 -11.31
C ALA A 200 -15.67 7.91 -9.87
N VAL A 201 -14.92 7.39 -8.90
CA VAL A 201 -15.40 7.21 -7.51
C VAL A 201 -14.70 8.12 -6.50
N LEU A 202 -13.60 8.79 -6.86
CA LEU A 202 -12.85 9.68 -5.95
C LEU A 202 -13.73 10.74 -5.29
N GLY A 203 -14.65 11.36 -6.03
CA GLY A 203 -15.58 12.37 -5.50
C GLY A 203 -16.63 11.81 -4.52
N GLN A 204 -16.70 10.49 -4.33
CA GLN A 204 -17.57 9.83 -3.36
C GLN A 204 -16.88 9.62 -2.01
N ILE A 205 -15.55 9.78 -1.93
CA ILE A 205 -14.78 9.67 -0.69
C ILE A 205 -15.20 10.78 0.26
N ARG A 206 -15.66 10.40 1.46
CA ARG A 206 -16.13 11.29 2.51
C ARG A 206 -15.14 11.45 3.66
N ALA A 207 -14.29 10.45 3.84
CA ALA A 207 -13.30 10.45 4.91
C ALA A 207 -12.27 11.57 4.70
N PRO A 208 -11.84 12.27 5.77
CA PRO A 208 -10.68 13.15 5.71
C PRO A 208 -9.51 12.38 5.07
N THR A 209 -8.87 12.99 4.07
CA THR A 209 -7.89 12.28 3.26
C THR A 209 -6.56 13.02 3.20
N GLN A 210 -5.46 12.30 3.47
CA GLN A 210 -4.10 12.73 3.19
C GLN A 210 -3.59 12.02 1.94
N VAL A 211 -2.93 12.78 1.05
CA VAL A 211 -2.21 12.24 -0.11
C VAL A 211 -0.75 12.60 0.03
N THR A 212 0.16 11.62 -0.09
CA THR A 212 1.59 11.87 0.01
C THR A 212 2.37 11.34 -1.18
N PHE A 213 3.42 12.05 -1.57
CA PHE A 213 4.36 11.65 -2.61
C PHE A 213 5.80 11.96 -2.22
N GLY A 214 6.74 11.13 -2.67
CA GLY A 214 8.13 11.53 -2.80
C GLY A 214 8.34 12.35 -4.09
N ALA A 215 9.14 13.42 -4.03
CA ALA A 215 9.42 14.26 -5.21
C ALA A 215 10.23 13.49 -6.26
N HIS A 216 10.99 12.47 -5.83
CA HIS A 216 11.81 11.61 -6.70
C HIS A 216 11.10 10.29 -7.11
N ASP A 217 9.81 10.14 -6.81
CA ASP A 217 9.04 8.95 -7.17
C ASP A 217 8.95 8.79 -8.70
N LEU A 218 9.57 7.73 -9.22
CA LEU A 218 9.54 7.40 -10.65
C LEU A 218 8.32 6.56 -11.04
N VAL A 219 7.60 5.99 -10.07
CA VAL A 219 6.43 5.13 -10.31
C VAL A 219 5.15 5.96 -10.31
N CYS A 220 4.77 6.48 -9.13
CA CYS A 220 3.56 7.27 -8.91
C CYS A 220 3.92 8.69 -8.49
N SER A 221 4.59 9.44 -9.36
CA SER A 221 5.06 10.79 -9.05
C SER A 221 3.93 11.79 -8.78
N THR A 222 4.30 13.01 -8.40
CA THR A 222 3.39 14.14 -8.21
C THR A 222 2.50 14.45 -9.41
N ARG A 223 2.73 13.80 -10.59
CA ARG A 223 1.82 13.90 -11.75
C ARG A 223 0.39 13.43 -11.47
N PHE A 224 0.20 12.64 -10.40
CA PHE A 224 -1.11 12.21 -9.94
C PHE A 224 -1.69 13.10 -8.84
N ALA A 225 -0.92 14.04 -8.28
CA ALA A 225 -1.34 14.82 -7.11
C ALA A 225 -2.67 15.56 -7.33
N GLU A 226 -2.77 16.38 -8.39
CA GLU A 226 -3.99 17.13 -8.69
C GLU A 226 -5.16 16.22 -9.08
N ARG A 227 -4.86 15.09 -9.75
CA ARG A 227 -5.87 14.11 -10.16
C ARG A 227 -6.52 13.41 -8.96
N LEU A 228 -5.81 13.30 -7.84
CA LEU A 228 -6.33 12.76 -6.58
C LEU A 228 -6.95 13.85 -5.70
N THR A 229 -6.22 14.95 -5.46
CA THR A 229 -6.68 15.99 -4.53
C THR A 229 -7.83 16.82 -5.07
N GLY A 230 -7.91 17.01 -6.39
CA GLY A 230 -9.00 17.78 -7.00
C GLY A 230 -10.39 17.20 -6.76
N PRO A 231 -10.63 15.89 -7.00
CA PRO A 231 -11.92 15.26 -6.76
C PRO A 231 -12.22 14.97 -5.28
N ILE A 232 -11.19 14.72 -4.44
CA ILE A 232 -11.37 14.36 -3.01
C ILE A 232 -11.49 15.64 -2.19
N ALA A 233 -12.69 16.00 -1.81
CA ALA A 233 -12.95 17.24 -1.09
C ALA A 233 -12.21 17.32 0.24
N GLY A 234 -11.47 18.43 0.47
CA GLY A 234 -10.75 18.69 1.72
C GLY A 234 -9.50 17.81 1.91
N SER A 235 -9.02 17.15 0.87
CA SER A 235 -7.79 16.37 0.96
C SER A 235 -6.55 17.25 1.18
N GLU A 236 -5.60 16.75 1.98
CA GLU A 236 -4.32 17.37 2.27
C GLU A 236 -3.21 16.74 1.44
N LEU A 237 -2.38 17.54 0.76
CA LEU A 237 -1.22 17.07 0.01
C LEU A 237 0.07 17.31 0.78
N THR A 238 0.89 16.27 0.90
CA THR A 238 2.28 16.37 1.39
C THR A 238 3.24 15.82 0.34
N VAL A 239 4.24 16.60 -0.04
CA VAL A 239 5.32 16.17 -0.92
C VAL A 239 6.61 16.15 -0.11
N PHE A 240 7.28 15.01 -0.08
CA PHE A 240 8.57 14.83 0.56
C PHE A 240 9.68 15.09 -0.47
N GLU A 241 10.36 16.22 -0.37
CA GLU A 241 11.30 16.72 -1.38
C GLU A 241 12.51 15.80 -1.64
N HIS A 242 12.86 14.94 -0.68
CA HIS A 242 14.04 14.07 -0.75
C HIS A 242 13.71 12.57 -0.83
N LEU A 243 12.43 12.20 -0.93
CA LEU A 243 12.00 10.80 -0.96
C LEU A 243 11.55 10.37 -2.36
N SER A 244 11.57 9.06 -2.58
CA SER A 244 11.05 8.40 -3.77
C SER A 244 9.75 7.64 -3.48
N HIS A 245 9.43 6.62 -4.30
CA HIS A 245 8.22 5.79 -4.15
C HIS A 245 8.18 5.04 -2.81
N ALA A 246 9.34 4.54 -2.35
CA ALA A 246 9.50 3.82 -1.10
C ALA A 246 9.88 4.75 0.08
N GLY A 247 9.39 5.99 0.08
CA GLY A 247 9.73 6.99 1.11
C GLY A 247 9.49 6.53 2.55
N LEU A 248 8.52 5.63 2.79
CA LEU A 248 8.28 5.00 4.10
C LEU A 248 9.49 4.17 4.61
N HIS A 249 10.39 3.76 3.72
CA HIS A 249 11.63 3.02 4.05
C HIS A 249 12.86 3.94 4.00
N GLU A 250 12.89 4.91 3.08
CA GLU A 250 14.05 5.79 2.87
C GLU A 250 14.31 6.70 4.09
N ASP A 251 13.25 7.36 4.59
CA ASP A 251 13.29 8.19 5.80
C ASP A 251 12.00 7.98 6.59
N ALA A 252 11.99 6.86 7.33
CA ALA A 252 10.84 6.48 8.14
C ALA A 252 10.50 7.52 9.22
N GLU A 253 11.47 8.24 9.76
CA GLU A 253 11.24 9.27 10.79
C GLU A 253 10.41 10.42 10.22
N THR A 254 10.85 11.00 9.10
CA THR A 254 10.14 12.12 8.46
C THR A 254 8.77 11.67 7.93
N PHE A 255 8.70 10.48 7.32
CA PHE A 255 7.44 9.90 6.85
C PHE A 255 6.45 9.68 8.00
N ASN A 256 6.88 9.00 9.07
CA ASN A 256 6.03 8.68 10.22
C ASN A 256 5.53 9.94 10.91
N ARG A 257 6.37 10.95 11.12
CA ARG A 257 5.97 12.22 11.72
C ARG A 257 4.82 12.87 10.95
N ALA A 258 4.96 13.03 9.63
CA ALA A 258 3.96 13.70 8.81
C ALA A 258 2.64 12.91 8.72
N THR A 259 2.71 11.58 8.68
CA THR A 259 1.53 10.72 8.56
C THR A 259 0.81 10.54 9.89
N LEU A 260 1.55 10.43 11.01
CA LEU A 260 0.96 10.42 12.35
C LEU A 260 0.31 11.75 12.70
N ASP A 261 0.93 12.88 12.36
CA ASP A 261 0.32 14.20 12.60
C ASP A 261 -1.06 14.31 11.95
N PHE A 262 -1.23 13.77 10.75
CA PHE A 262 -2.55 13.69 10.13
C PHE A 262 -3.46 12.73 10.87
N LEU A 263 -3.08 11.48 11.09
CA LEU A 263 -3.90 10.43 11.71
C LEU A 263 -4.40 10.84 13.11
N VAL A 264 -3.52 11.39 13.93
CA VAL A 264 -3.86 11.85 15.31
C VAL A 264 -4.90 12.96 15.28
N ARG A 265 -4.82 13.91 14.33
CA ARG A 265 -5.85 14.95 14.18
C ARG A 265 -7.24 14.39 13.83
N GLN A 266 -7.31 13.17 13.27
CA GLN A 266 -8.55 12.51 12.87
C GLN A 266 -9.14 11.59 13.94
N ARG A 267 -8.45 11.37 15.07
CA ARG A 267 -8.96 10.50 16.16
C ARG A 267 -10.23 11.01 16.80
N ASP A 268 -10.35 12.32 16.97
CA ASP A 268 -11.42 12.98 17.71
C ASP A 268 -12.48 13.61 16.78
N ALA A 269 -12.49 13.25 15.48
CA ALA A 269 -13.35 13.82 14.46
C ALA A 269 -14.64 13.01 14.21
#